data_ff6b4740ba7d7f8ddee66be727d14002
#
_entry.id   ff6b4740ba7d7f8ddee66be727d14002
#
_cell.length_a   1.000
_cell.length_b   1.000
_cell.length_c   1.000
_cell.angle_alpha   90.00
_cell.angle_beta   90.00
_cell.angle_gamma   90.00
#
_symmetry.space_group_name_H-M   'P 1'
#
loop_
_entity.id
_entity.type
_entity.pdbx_description
1 polymer ?
#
loop_
_entity_poly.entity_id
_entity_poly.type
_entity_poly.pdbx_seq_one_letter_code
_entity_poly.pdbx_strand_id
1 'polypeptide(L)'
;MDANSEKKIKVLPNGPYEVIGDIPLNQLRYVNDRKGASTGYKEIQKYAPEGVYHLCRCGGSHNKPFCDGTHKKNGFKGDTTASHDTYDEMSVLYEGKVIDMLDAESLCAVARFCDTHGTSWEQVE
;
A
#
# COMPACT_ATOMS: atom_id res chain seq x y z
N MET A 1 17.41 -17.85 -21.71
CA MET A 1 16.54 -18.23 -20.59
C MET A 1 17.07 -17.67 -19.29
N ASP A 2 16.98 -16.38 -19.12
CA ASP A 2 17.45 -15.77 -17.86
C ASP A 2 16.25 -15.41 -17.01
N ALA A 3 15.72 -16.44 -16.33
CA ALA A 3 14.66 -16.32 -15.34
C ALA A 3 15.13 -15.65 -14.05
N ASN A 4 16.18 -14.85 -14.10
CA ASN A 4 16.72 -14.14 -12.93
C ASN A 4 16.95 -12.65 -13.20
N SER A 5 16.00 -12.00 -13.87
CA SER A 5 15.97 -10.57 -13.81
C SER A 5 15.65 -10.19 -12.36
N GLU A 6 16.58 -9.55 -11.69
CA GLU A 6 16.42 -9.09 -10.31
C GLU A 6 15.12 -8.28 -10.20
N LYS A 7 14.17 -8.78 -9.42
CA LYS A 7 12.89 -8.08 -9.17
C LYS A 7 13.13 -6.92 -8.23
N LYS A 8 12.85 -5.72 -8.70
CA LYS A 8 13.02 -4.51 -7.89
C LYS A 8 12.09 -3.38 -8.30
N ILE A 9 11.88 -2.48 -7.36
CA ILE A 9 11.18 -1.22 -7.59
C ILE A 9 12.14 -0.09 -7.24
N LYS A 10 12.35 0.82 -8.20
CA LYS A 10 13.12 2.05 -7.98
C LYS A 10 12.19 3.23 -7.83
N VAL A 11 12.44 4.06 -6.85
CA VAL A 11 11.77 5.35 -6.68
C VAL A 11 12.55 6.39 -7.45
N LEU A 12 12.01 6.88 -8.57
CA LEU A 12 12.72 7.86 -9.40
C LEU A 12 12.59 9.27 -8.79
N PRO A 13 13.67 10.08 -8.85
CA PRO A 13 13.63 11.45 -8.32
C PRO A 13 12.49 12.26 -8.94
N ASN A 14 11.59 12.80 -8.10
CA ASN A 14 10.41 13.59 -8.52
C ASN A 14 9.58 12.95 -9.65
N GLY A 15 9.56 11.64 -9.69
CA GLY A 15 8.94 10.85 -10.76
C GLY A 15 8.24 9.60 -10.26
N PRO A 16 7.95 8.66 -11.19
CA PRO A 16 7.21 7.45 -10.89
C PRO A 16 8.01 6.43 -10.09
N TYR A 17 7.37 5.30 -9.76
CA TYR A 17 8.04 4.06 -9.41
C TYR A 17 8.39 3.30 -10.69
N GLU A 18 9.65 2.92 -10.86
CA GLU A 18 10.10 2.04 -11.94
C GLU A 18 10.11 0.60 -11.45
N VAL A 19 9.31 -0.26 -12.05
CA VAL A 19 9.16 -1.68 -11.68
C VAL A 19 9.91 -2.53 -12.71
N ILE A 20 10.83 -3.36 -12.24
CA ILE A 20 11.76 -4.15 -13.05
C ILE A 20 11.62 -5.62 -12.67
N GLY A 21 11.70 -6.54 -13.65
CA GLY A 21 11.76 -7.98 -13.42
C GLY A 21 10.42 -8.70 -13.57
N ASP A 22 9.61 -8.30 -14.53
CA ASP A 22 8.33 -8.94 -14.89
C ASP A 22 7.41 -9.17 -13.68
N ILE A 23 7.31 -8.18 -12.81
CA ILE A 23 6.47 -8.25 -11.61
C ILE A 23 5.00 -8.12 -12.02
N PRO A 24 4.14 -9.09 -11.68
CA PRO A 24 2.72 -9.02 -11.98
C PRO A 24 2.05 -7.82 -11.30
N LEU A 25 1.08 -7.22 -11.98
CA LEU A 25 0.31 -6.09 -11.47
C LEU A 25 -1.17 -6.39 -11.54
N ASN A 26 -1.82 -6.41 -10.39
CA ASN A 26 -3.26 -6.65 -10.29
C ASN A 26 -3.92 -5.53 -9.46
N GLN A 27 -5.16 -5.21 -9.81
CA GLN A 27 -6.00 -4.36 -8.98
C GLN A 27 -6.92 -5.22 -8.14
N LEU A 28 -6.85 -5.06 -6.83
CA LEU A 28 -7.71 -5.72 -5.87
C LEU A 28 -8.61 -4.70 -5.18
N ARG A 29 -9.80 -5.16 -4.79
CA ARG A 29 -10.71 -4.43 -3.92
C ARG A 29 -11.02 -5.32 -2.71
N TYR A 30 -11.02 -4.75 -1.50
CA TYR A 30 -11.50 -5.50 -0.35
C TYR A 30 -13.02 -5.64 -0.37
N VAL A 31 -13.49 -6.77 0.16
CA VAL A 31 -14.92 -7.14 0.25
C VAL A 31 -15.37 -6.97 1.69
N ASN A 32 -16.49 -6.29 1.88
CA ASN A 32 -17.05 -6.02 3.20
C ASN A 32 -18.21 -6.96 3.52
N ASP A 33 -18.37 -7.27 4.80
CA ASP A 33 -19.56 -7.90 5.33
C ASP A 33 -20.72 -6.88 5.51
N ARG A 34 -21.84 -7.33 6.07
CA ARG A 34 -23.02 -6.48 6.29
C ARG A 34 -22.78 -5.35 7.31
N LYS A 35 -21.77 -5.49 8.17
CA LYS A 35 -21.39 -4.50 9.18
C LYS A 35 -20.30 -3.54 8.68
N GLY A 36 -19.82 -3.77 7.46
CA GLY A 36 -18.75 -2.99 6.84
C GLY A 36 -17.34 -3.45 7.19
N ALA A 37 -17.17 -4.54 7.97
CA ALA A 37 -15.84 -5.12 8.19
C ALA A 37 -15.33 -5.80 6.92
N SER A 38 -14.04 -5.70 6.66
CA SER A 38 -13.42 -6.33 5.50
C SER A 38 -13.09 -7.78 5.77
N THR A 39 -13.49 -8.67 4.86
CA THR A 39 -13.38 -10.13 5.02
C THR A 39 -12.47 -10.79 4.00
N GLY A 40 -12.05 -10.08 2.98
CA GLY A 40 -11.17 -10.62 1.93
C GLY A 40 -10.97 -9.65 0.79
N TYR A 41 -10.35 -10.14 -0.29
CA TYR A 41 -10.08 -9.37 -1.50
C TYR A 41 -10.76 -9.98 -2.71
N LYS A 42 -11.21 -9.12 -3.61
CA LYS A 42 -11.70 -9.49 -4.93
C LYS A 42 -10.78 -8.87 -5.98
N GLU A 43 -10.32 -9.68 -6.93
CA GLU A 43 -9.58 -9.15 -8.08
C GLU A 43 -10.54 -8.43 -9.03
N ILE A 44 -10.20 -7.20 -9.37
CA ILE A 44 -10.97 -6.35 -10.28
C ILE A 44 -10.38 -6.39 -11.68
N GLN A 45 -9.05 -6.33 -11.78
CA GLN A 45 -8.36 -6.29 -13.06
C GLN A 45 -6.96 -6.85 -12.92
N LYS A 46 -6.53 -7.62 -13.94
CA LYS A 46 -5.13 -7.96 -14.17
C LYS A 46 -4.59 -7.02 -15.23
N TYR A 47 -3.47 -6.40 -14.91
CA TYR A 47 -2.66 -5.72 -15.91
C TYR A 47 -1.58 -6.70 -16.37
N ALA A 48 -1.19 -6.63 -17.62
CA ALA A 48 -0.14 -7.47 -18.17
C ALA A 48 1.01 -6.62 -18.75
N PRO A 49 1.68 -5.80 -17.91
CA PRO A 49 2.82 -5.04 -18.39
C PRO A 49 3.97 -5.99 -18.71
N GLU A 50 4.67 -5.73 -19.80
CA GLU A 50 5.84 -6.49 -20.19
C GLU A 50 7.11 -5.75 -19.79
N GLY A 51 8.10 -6.50 -19.28
CA GLY A 51 9.41 -5.97 -18.94
C GLY A 51 9.40 -4.95 -17.81
N VAL A 52 9.86 -3.74 -18.13
CA VAL A 52 9.92 -2.62 -17.19
C VAL A 52 8.73 -1.70 -17.38
N TYR A 53 8.05 -1.35 -16.29
CA TYR A 53 6.93 -0.41 -16.34
C TYR A 53 7.00 0.63 -15.21
N HIS A 54 6.25 1.71 -15.36
CA HIS A 54 6.28 2.84 -14.44
C HIS A 54 4.90 3.10 -13.84
N LEU A 55 4.83 3.16 -12.51
CA LEU A 55 3.60 3.44 -11.77
C LEU A 55 3.54 4.90 -11.34
N CYS A 56 2.34 5.47 -11.44
CA CYS A 56 2.10 6.84 -11.02
C CYS A 56 2.38 7.03 -9.52
N ARG A 57 3.20 8.03 -9.19
CA ARG A 57 3.49 8.44 -7.81
C ARG A 57 2.94 9.82 -7.48
N CYS A 58 2.79 10.69 -8.48
CA CYS A 58 2.29 12.06 -8.27
C CYS A 58 0.75 12.15 -8.09
N GLY A 59 0.03 11.07 -8.35
CA GLY A 59 -1.43 11.01 -8.27
C GLY A 59 -2.17 11.69 -9.43
N GLY A 60 -1.45 12.33 -10.37
CA GLY A 60 -2.04 13.10 -11.46
C GLY A 60 -2.17 12.39 -12.80
N SER A 61 -1.70 11.14 -12.94
CA SER A 61 -1.80 10.40 -14.20
C SER A 61 -3.24 10.23 -14.66
N HIS A 62 -3.49 10.41 -15.94
CA HIS A 62 -4.76 10.12 -16.61
C HIS A 62 -4.85 8.67 -17.10
N ASN A 63 -3.77 7.90 -16.95
CA ASN A 63 -3.68 6.48 -17.31
C ASN A 63 -3.29 5.60 -16.12
N LYS A 64 -3.90 5.84 -14.96
CA LYS A 64 -3.60 5.07 -13.74
C LYS A 64 -3.87 3.58 -13.96
N PRO A 65 -3.03 2.69 -13.41
CA PRO A 65 -1.95 2.96 -12.43
C PRO A 65 -0.63 3.42 -13.06
N PHE A 66 -0.53 3.50 -14.37
CA PHE A 66 0.72 3.82 -15.07
C PHE A 66 1.04 5.31 -15.07
N CYS A 67 2.32 5.63 -15.12
CA CYS A 67 2.80 6.99 -15.29
C CYS A 67 2.56 7.46 -16.72
N ASP A 68 2.05 8.68 -16.88
CA ASP A 68 1.87 9.34 -18.18
C ASP A 68 2.70 10.62 -18.33
N GLY A 69 3.61 10.91 -17.38
CA GLY A 69 4.46 12.09 -17.39
C GLY A 69 3.83 13.34 -16.77
N THR A 70 2.63 13.27 -16.23
CA THR A 70 1.94 14.41 -15.59
C THR A 70 2.76 15.03 -14.46
N HIS A 71 3.57 14.25 -13.75
CA HIS A 71 4.45 14.74 -12.68
C HIS A 71 5.39 15.86 -13.14
N LYS A 72 5.76 15.91 -14.43
CA LYS A 72 6.60 16.98 -14.99
C LYS A 72 5.87 18.31 -15.13
N LYS A 73 4.53 18.27 -15.17
CA LYS A 73 3.66 19.44 -15.38
C LYS A 73 3.01 19.93 -14.10
N ASN A 74 2.74 19.04 -13.14
CA ASN A 74 2.04 19.39 -11.92
C ASN A 74 2.95 19.82 -10.76
N GLY A 75 4.26 19.93 -11.01
CA GLY A 75 5.22 20.38 -10.01
C GLY A 75 5.48 19.37 -8.88
N PHE A 76 5.25 18.08 -9.13
CA PHE A 76 5.44 17.04 -8.13
C PHE A 76 6.86 17.04 -7.54
N LYS A 77 6.93 17.06 -6.22
CA LYS A 77 8.15 16.87 -5.44
C LYS A 77 8.07 15.54 -4.70
N GLY A 78 9.05 14.69 -4.90
CA GLY A 78 9.07 13.33 -4.35
C GLY A 78 9.94 13.19 -3.12
N ASP A 79 10.25 14.28 -2.43
CA ASP A 79 11.03 14.25 -1.19
C ASP A 79 10.25 13.53 -0.09
N THR A 80 10.96 12.80 0.75
CA THR A 80 10.35 12.13 1.90
C THR A 80 9.92 13.17 2.93
N THR A 81 8.62 13.20 3.23
CA THR A 81 8.03 14.10 4.24
C THR A 81 7.49 13.35 5.46
N ALA A 82 7.49 12.01 5.41
CA ALA A 82 7.06 11.18 6.53
C ALA A 82 8.05 11.24 7.69
N SER A 83 7.55 11.05 8.92
CA SER A 83 8.40 10.87 10.09
C SER A 83 9.33 9.66 9.91
N HIS A 84 10.50 9.73 10.53
CA HIS A 84 11.45 8.61 10.65
C HIS A 84 11.27 7.84 11.97
N ASP A 85 10.23 8.16 12.75
CA ASP A 85 9.94 7.46 13.98
C ASP A 85 9.64 5.98 13.70
N THR A 86 10.07 5.13 14.61
CA THR A 86 9.74 3.70 14.54
C THR A 86 8.26 3.48 14.85
N TYR A 87 7.74 2.30 14.51
CA TYR A 87 6.36 1.93 14.86
C TYR A 87 6.11 2.01 16.36
N ASP A 88 7.06 1.54 17.17
CA ASP A 88 6.97 1.58 18.64
C ASP A 88 6.87 3.02 19.17
N GLU A 89 7.64 3.95 18.60
CA GLU A 89 7.60 5.37 18.99
C GLU A 89 6.28 6.05 18.65
N MET A 90 5.61 5.60 17.57
CA MET A 90 4.31 6.13 17.13
C MET A 90 3.11 5.45 17.76
N SER A 91 3.31 4.27 18.38
CA SER A 91 2.22 3.42 18.85
C SER A 91 1.82 3.67 20.29
N VAL A 92 0.58 3.27 20.59
CA VAL A 92 0.04 3.19 21.95
C VAL A 92 -0.06 1.71 22.33
N LEU A 93 0.33 1.40 23.55
CA LEU A 93 0.24 0.05 24.12
C LEU A 93 -1.18 -0.19 24.67
N TYR A 94 -1.79 -1.27 24.22
CA TYR A 94 -3.01 -1.84 24.80
C TYR A 94 -2.64 -3.15 25.50
N GLU A 95 -2.65 -3.13 26.83
CA GLU A 95 -2.29 -4.30 27.65
C GLU A 95 -3.45 -5.29 27.67
N GLY A 96 -3.17 -6.54 27.32
CA GLY A 96 -4.13 -7.64 27.38
C GLY A 96 -3.79 -8.65 28.46
N LYS A 97 -4.68 -9.60 28.69
CA LYS A 97 -4.48 -10.66 29.69
C LYS A 97 -3.43 -11.71 29.29
N VAL A 98 -3.25 -11.90 28.00
CA VAL A 98 -2.38 -12.95 27.42
C VAL A 98 -1.38 -12.37 26.44
N ILE A 99 -1.80 -11.41 25.65
CA ILE A 99 -0.99 -10.71 24.66
C ILE A 99 -1.28 -9.20 24.73
N ASP A 100 -0.26 -8.42 24.45
CA ASP A 100 -0.40 -6.97 24.30
C ASP A 100 -0.49 -6.60 22.82
N MET A 101 -1.11 -5.45 22.55
CA MET A 101 -1.20 -4.89 21.20
C MET A 101 -0.60 -3.49 21.16
N LEU A 102 0.25 -3.25 20.16
CA LEU A 102 0.73 -1.91 19.81
C LEU A 102 -0.05 -1.39 18.61
N ASP A 103 -0.64 -0.22 18.73
CA ASP A 103 -1.39 0.42 17.64
C ASP A 103 -0.89 1.83 17.36
N ALA A 104 -0.48 2.07 16.11
CA ALA A 104 -0.14 3.39 15.58
C ALA A 104 -1.30 3.92 14.73
N GLU A 105 -2.30 4.52 15.35
CA GLU A 105 -3.52 5.02 14.72
C GLU A 105 -3.25 5.94 13.52
N SER A 106 -2.16 6.72 13.57
CA SER A 106 -1.76 7.62 12.47
C SER A 106 -1.47 6.91 11.15
N LEU A 107 -1.21 5.60 11.18
CA LEU A 107 -0.94 4.77 10.00
C LEU A 107 -2.20 4.07 9.47
N CYS A 108 -3.35 4.27 10.10
CA CYS A 108 -4.60 3.61 9.72
C CYS A 108 -5.08 4.06 8.34
N ALA A 109 -5.25 3.10 7.42
CA ALA A 109 -5.79 3.31 6.07
C ALA A 109 -7.30 3.05 5.98
N VAL A 110 -7.97 2.82 7.10
CA VAL A 110 -9.42 2.55 7.20
C VAL A 110 -9.89 1.35 6.35
N ALA A 111 -9.02 0.37 6.16
CA ALA A 111 -9.35 -0.84 5.39
C ALA A 111 -10.30 -1.80 6.13
N ARG A 112 -10.42 -1.67 7.47
CA ARG A 112 -11.36 -2.38 8.33
C ARG A 112 -11.22 -3.92 8.39
N PHE A 113 -10.00 -4.43 8.22
CA PHE A 113 -9.71 -5.84 8.50
C PHE A 113 -9.57 -6.12 10.00
N CYS A 114 -9.35 -5.10 10.81
CA CYS A 114 -9.18 -5.21 12.26
C CYS A 114 -10.47 -5.52 13.03
N ASP A 115 -11.65 -5.46 12.41
CA ASP A 115 -12.92 -5.75 13.05
C ASP A 115 -13.71 -6.91 12.40
N THR A 116 -13.02 -7.77 11.64
CA THR A 116 -13.63 -8.92 10.95
C THR A 116 -14.30 -9.92 11.91
N HIS A 117 -13.74 -10.12 13.09
CA HIS A 117 -14.22 -11.04 14.12
C HIS A 117 -14.44 -10.34 15.47
N GLY A 118 -15.01 -9.14 15.46
CA GLY A 118 -14.94 -8.19 16.56
C GLY A 118 -13.67 -7.37 16.44
N THR A 119 -13.55 -6.25 17.13
CA THR A 119 -12.36 -5.41 17.02
C THR A 119 -11.15 -6.10 17.64
N SER A 120 -9.96 -5.84 17.07
CA SER A 120 -8.72 -6.35 17.65
C SER A 120 -8.51 -5.88 19.08
N TRP A 121 -8.95 -4.66 19.41
CA TRP A 121 -8.91 -4.10 20.76
C TRP A 121 -9.73 -4.91 21.76
N GLU A 122 -10.98 -5.25 21.42
CA GLU A 122 -11.86 -6.11 22.24
C GLU A 122 -11.28 -7.50 22.43
N GLN A 123 -10.56 -8.02 21.46
CA GLN A 123 -9.96 -9.36 21.55
C GLN A 123 -8.69 -9.41 22.42
N VAL A 124 -8.03 -8.28 22.63
CA VAL A 124 -6.85 -8.16 23.49
C VAL A 124 -7.24 -8.04 24.97
N GLU A 125 -8.33 -7.31 25.29
CA GLU A 125 -8.89 -7.15 26.64
C GLU A 125 -9.35 -8.49 27.25
#